data_8e06779d6fc3d16b06459de60d6557a3
#
_entry.id   8e06779d6fc3d16b06459de60d6557a3
#
_cell.length_a   1.000
_cell.length_b   1.000
_cell.length_c   1.000
_cell.angle_alpha   90.00
_cell.angle_beta   90.00
_cell.angle_gamma   90.00
#
_symmetry.space_group_name_H-M   'P 1'
#
loop_
_entity.id
_entity.type
_entity.pdbx_description
1 polymer ?
#
loop_
_entity_poly.entity_id
_entity_poly.type
_entity_poly.pdbx_seq_one_letter_code
_entity_poly.pdbx_strand_id
1 'polypeptide(L)'
;MTRRSNLDALFGSRAAPKPGSAAGGPGDAEFAAANAPSPPAPPPAQERRRSGAVGAMGSTLRGLAARADAATRLEQGSPVIDLDPGLIDASFIADRVADANDAGLAPLVESIRQHGQQVPVLVRPHPAAPGRYQIAFGRRRTRAAQILDRPVRAVVRPLTDAELVVAQGQENLERRDLSYIERAFFARRLEEHGFARETITAAMGVGKGDLSTLISVARSVPEDILAAIGPAPAAGRPRWMLLAERVRDADRPALTRLMGDPAFQAKDTDGRFAAILAAVAPAPARKPKAQIWTDARGRKLARVERATGRVALAFDDTLEPGLADYVLDRLPEILAAYRQSKG
;
A
#
# COMPACT_ATOMS: atom_id res chain seq x y z
N MET A 1 2.18 -48.68 27.14
CA MET A 1 3.65 -48.60 26.93
C MET A 1 3.89 -47.97 25.56
N THR A 2 3.89 -46.66 25.51
CA THR A 2 5.02 -45.76 25.38
C THR A 2 5.72 -45.80 24.02
N ARG A 3 5.26 -44.92 23.12
CA ARG A 3 6.04 -44.44 21.94
C ARG A 3 6.19 -42.91 22.06
N ARG A 4 7.05 -42.51 23.02
CA ARG A 4 7.61 -41.16 23.13
C ARG A 4 9.11 -41.33 23.35
N SER A 5 9.90 -41.42 22.28
CA SER A 5 11.35 -41.22 22.36
C SER A 5 11.99 -41.39 20.99
N ASN A 6 11.89 -40.43 20.10
CA ASN A 6 12.79 -40.32 18.94
C ASN A 6 12.78 -38.92 18.29
N LEU A 7 12.38 -37.87 19.01
CA LEU A 7 12.47 -36.49 18.50
C LEU A 7 13.53 -35.65 19.18
N ASP A 8 14.09 -36.10 20.34
CA ASP A 8 15.12 -35.35 21.08
C ASP A 8 16.55 -35.57 20.59
N ALA A 9 16.75 -36.49 19.66
CA ALA A 9 18.08 -36.80 19.12
C ALA A 9 18.52 -35.94 17.93
N LEU A 10 17.66 -35.05 17.41
CA LEU A 10 17.94 -34.25 16.21
C LEU A 10 18.21 -32.76 16.48
N PHE A 11 18.06 -32.29 17.72
CA PHE A 11 18.40 -30.92 18.07
C PHE A 11 19.30 -30.90 19.29
N GLY A 12 20.62 -31.01 19.05
CA GLY A 12 21.66 -30.95 20.05
C GLY A 12 21.54 -29.72 20.95
N SER A 13 21.27 -29.96 22.22
CA SER A 13 21.32 -29.03 23.33
C SER A 13 22.75 -28.55 23.53
N ARG A 14 22.98 -27.24 23.39
CA ARG A 14 24.24 -26.60 23.81
C ARG A 14 23.98 -25.82 25.08
N ALA A 15 24.44 -26.36 26.21
CA ALA A 15 24.36 -25.79 27.55
C ALA A 15 25.20 -24.50 27.65
N ALA A 16 24.64 -23.50 28.34
CA ALA A 16 25.34 -22.29 28.74
C ALA A 16 26.13 -22.53 30.05
N PRO A 17 27.34 -21.96 30.26
CA PRO A 17 28.06 -22.03 31.50
C PRO A 17 27.57 -20.98 32.52
N LYS A 18 27.47 -21.38 33.79
CA LYS A 18 27.18 -20.55 34.98
C LYS A 18 28.38 -19.67 35.36
N PRO A 19 28.15 -18.49 35.94
CA PRO A 19 29.24 -17.66 36.48
C PRO A 19 29.67 -18.11 37.87
N GLY A 20 30.98 -18.29 38.04
CA GLY A 20 31.64 -18.50 39.35
C GLY A 20 32.14 -17.18 39.91
N SER A 21 31.90 -16.99 41.22
CA SER A 21 32.37 -15.88 42.04
C SER A 21 33.81 -16.11 42.53
N ALA A 22 34.66 -15.10 42.54
CA ALA A 22 35.70 -14.91 43.53
C ALA A 22 36.20 -13.46 43.53
N ALA A 23 36.38 -12.96 44.76
CA ALA A 23 36.80 -11.63 45.14
C ALA A 23 38.32 -11.43 45.08
N GLY A 24 38.77 -10.18 45.01
CA GLY A 24 40.15 -9.76 45.27
C GLY A 24 40.48 -8.41 44.65
N GLY A 25 40.52 -7.34 45.41
CA GLY A 25 41.08 -6.03 45.04
C GLY A 25 42.54 -5.89 45.58
N PRO A 26 43.13 -4.67 45.68
CA PRO A 26 43.36 -3.72 44.61
C PRO A 26 44.87 -3.45 44.39
N GLY A 27 45.29 -2.81 43.34
CA GLY A 27 46.68 -2.40 43.12
C GLY A 27 46.87 -1.56 41.86
N ASP A 28 47.31 -0.35 42.10
CA ASP A 28 47.66 0.70 41.18
C ASP A 28 48.64 0.29 40.09
N ALA A 29 48.46 0.80 38.87
CA ALA A 29 49.54 1.32 38.05
C ALA A 29 48.99 2.05 36.82
N GLU A 30 49.40 3.26 36.74
CA GLU A 30 49.20 4.33 35.78
C GLU A 30 50.02 4.10 34.49
N PHE A 31 49.60 4.73 33.42
CA PHE A 31 50.32 5.19 32.23
C PHE A 31 50.58 4.26 31.02
N ALA A 32 50.09 4.82 29.91
CA ALA A 32 50.64 4.82 28.57
C ALA A 32 50.28 3.67 27.62
N ALA A 33 49.45 3.98 26.67
CA ALA A 33 49.82 3.89 25.26
C ALA A 33 48.69 4.40 24.36
N ALA A 34 49.04 5.46 23.64
CA ALA A 34 48.23 6.03 22.56
C ALA A 34 48.24 5.15 21.29
N ASN A 35 47.16 5.26 20.53
CA ASN A 35 47.09 4.98 19.08
C ASN A 35 47.39 3.57 18.59
N ALA A 36 46.31 2.77 18.52
CA ALA A 36 46.19 1.76 17.48
C ALA A 36 44.88 1.98 16.71
N PRO A 37 44.86 1.94 15.36
CA PRO A 37 43.66 2.14 14.58
C PRO A 37 42.71 0.94 14.78
N SER A 38 41.45 1.25 15.02
CA SER A 38 40.37 0.26 15.10
C SER A 38 40.26 -0.51 13.75
N PRO A 39 40.05 -1.83 13.79
CA PRO A 39 39.81 -2.60 12.57
C PRO A 39 38.52 -2.12 11.90
N PRO A 40 38.44 -2.17 10.55
CA PRO A 40 37.26 -1.74 9.81
C PRO A 40 36.06 -2.61 10.18
N ALA A 41 34.91 -1.96 10.35
CA ALA A 41 33.64 -2.63 10.60
C ALA A 41 33.34 -3.63 9.46
N PRO A 42 32.79 -4.82 9.77
CA PRO A 42 32.39 -5.76 8.74
C PRO A 42 31.30 -5.14 7.86
N PRO A 43 31.30 -5.42 6.55
CA PRO A 43 30.27 -4.90 5.65
C PRO A 43 28.89 -5.38 6.09
N PRO A 44 27.80 -4.58 5.88
CA PRO A 44 26.47 -4.97 6.26
C PRO A 44 26.13 -6.28 5.57
N ALA A 45 25.59 -7.23 6.34
CA ALA A 45 25.14 -8.52 5.85
C ALA A 45 24.13 -8.29 4.72
N GLN A 46 24.53 -8.61 3.51
CA GLN A 46 23.60 -8.64 2.36
C GLN A 46 22.52 -9.66 2.71
N GLU A 47 21.30 -9.19 2.95
CA GLU A 47 20.12 -10.04 3.00
C GLU A 47 20.08 -10.84 1.70
N ARG A 48 20.41 -12.12 1.79
CA ARG A 48 20.25 -13.07 0.69
C ARG A 48 18.77 -13.06 0.33
N ARG A 49 18.44 -12.47 -0.81
CA ARG A 49 17.11 -12.56 -1.42
C ARG A 49 16.77 -14.04 -1.52
N ARG A 50 15.88 -14.50 -0.64
CA ARG A 50 15.36 -15.87 -0.70
C ARG A 50 14.72 -16.04 -2.08
N SER A 51 15.08 -17.09 -2.80
CA SER A 51 14.57 -17.36 -4.14
C SER A 51 13.04 -17.33 -4.12
N GLY A 52 12.43 -16.69 -5.13
CA GLY A 52 10.99 -16.44 -5.18
C GLY A 52 10.09 -17.67 -4.99
N ALA A 53 10.58 -18.87 -5.35
CA ALA A 53 9.87 -20.14 -5.18
C ALA A 53 9.68 -20.55 -3.71
N VAL A 54 10.70 -20.38 -2.86
CA VAL A 54 10.62 -20.72 -1.42
C VAL A 54 9.74 -19.67 -0.68
N GLY A 55 9.79 -18.42 -1.11
CA GLY A 55 8.92 -17.36 -0.58
C GLY A 55 7.44 -17.59 -0.92
N ALA A 56 7.16 -18.02 -2.16
CA ALA A 56 5.79 -18.32 -2.61
C ALA A 56 5.22 -19.55 -1.87
N MET A 57 6.00 -20.61 -1.70
CA MET A 57 5.56 -21.82 -1.00
C MET A 57 5.30 -21.57 0.50
N GLY A 58 6.14 -20.76 1.15
CA GLY A 58 5.93 -20.35 2.54
C GLY A 58 4.74 -19.41 2.74
N SER A 59 4.37 -18.61 1.75
CA SER A 59 3.16 -17.76 1.78
C SER A 59 1.89 -18.58 1.58
N THR A 60 1.92 -19.58 0.70
CA THR A 60 0.79 -20.48 0.46
C THR A 60 0.48 -21.35 1.69
N LEU A 61 1.51 -21.93 2.33
CA LEU A 61 1.34 -22.73 3.54
C LEU A 61 0.82 -21.89 4.73
N ARG A 62 1.31 -20.65 4.91
CA ARG A 62 0.79 -19.75 5.93
C ARG A 62 -0.65 -19.32 5.64
N GLY A 63 -0.99 -19.11 4.37
CA GLY A 63 -2.36 -18.81 3.96
C GLY A 63 -3.32 -19.98 4.20
N LEU A 64 -2.87 -21.23 3.99
CA LEU A 64 -3.66 -22.43 4.30
C LEU A 64 -3.83 -22.63 5.82
N ALA A 65 -2.77 -22.43 6.60
CA ALA A 65 -2.84 -22.52 8.06
C ALA A 65 -3.78 -21.44 8.65
N ALA A 66 -3.69 -20.20 8.20
CA ALA A 66 -4.58 -19.12 8.63
C ALA A 66 -6.07 -19.40 8.27
N ARG A 67 -6.32 -20.02 7.09
CA ARG A 67 -7.67 -20.44 6.70
C ARG A 67 -8.20 -21.61 7.54
N ALA A 68 -7.34 -22.56 7.89
CA ALA A 68 -7.70 -23.66 8.77
C ALA A 68 -8.00 -23.15 10.19
N ASP A 69 -7.20 -22.24 10.72
CA ASP A 69 -7.44 -21.62 12.03
C ASP A 69 -8.72 -20.78 12.05
N ALA A 70 -9.01 -20.03 10.96
CA ALA A 70 -10.26 -19.29 10.82
C ALA A 70 -11.47 -20.21 10.73
N ALA A 71 -11.37 -21.33 10.01
CA ALA A 71 -12.44 -22.34 9.94
C ALA A 71 -12.69 -22.96 11.33
N THR A 72 -11.64 -23.33 12.05
CA THR A 72 -11.72 -23.90 13.40
C THR A 72 -12.34 -22.91 14.39
N ARG A 73 -11.98 -21.63 14.33
CA ARG A 73 -12.58 -20.57 15.18
C ARG A 73 -14.05 -20.34 14.86
N LEU A 74 -14.48 -20.51 13.60
CA LEU A 74 -15.87 -20.40 13.19
C LEU A 74 -16.70 -21.57 13.69
N GLU A 75 -16.15 -22.78 13.69
CA GLU A 75 -16.81 -23.98 14.14
C GLU A 75 -16.88 -24.08 15.69
N GLN A 76 -16.00 -23.38 16.42
CA GLN A 76 -16.04 -23.35 17.88
C GLN A 76 -17.29 -22.62 18.39
N GLY A 77 -18.33 -23.39 18.70
CA GLY A 77 -19.53 -22.92 19.37
C GLY A 77 -20.74 -22.58 18.50
N SER A 78 -20.69 -22.78 17.18
CA SER A 78 -21.85 -22.58 16.31
C SER A 78 -21.97 -23.73 15.30
N PRO A 79 -23.16 -24.37 15.17
CA PRO A 79 -23.32 -25.46 14.21
C PRO A 79 -23.11 -24.97 12.77
N VAL A 80 -22.43 -25.81 11.99
CA VAL A 80 -22.38 -25.65 10.54
C VAL A 80 -23.62 -26.29 9.96
N ILE A 81 -24.38 -25.55 9.17
CA ILE A 81 -25.58 -26.02 8.49
C ILE A 81 -25.48 -25.83 7.00
N ASP A 82 -26.21 -26.63 6.25
CA ASP A 82 -26.33 -26.49 4.81
C ASP A 82 -27.51 -25.57 4.49
N LEU A 83 -27.26 -24.49 3.75
CA LEU A 83 -28.23 -23.50 3.34
C LEU A 83 -28.39 -23.50 1.83
N ASP A 84 -29.61 -23.24 1.35
CA ASP A 84 -29.84 -22.86 -0.02
C ASP A 84 -29.15 -21.50 -0.28
N PRO A 85 -28.21 -21.42 -1.23
CA PRO A 85 -27.54 -20.15 -1.53
C PRO A 85 -28.49 -19.07 -2.05
N GLY A 86 -29.70 -19.41 -2.53
CA GLY A 86 -30.75 -18.46 -2.91
C GLY A 86 -31.40 -17.74 -1.71
N LEU A 87 -31.26 -18.28 -0.50
CA LEU A 87 -31.72 -17.63 0.73
C LEU A 87 -30.71 -16.66 1.33
N ILE A 88 -29.52 -16.53 0.74
CA ILE A 88 -28.44 -15.68 1.26
C ILE A 88 -28.36 -14.38 0.47
N ASP A 89 -28.70 -13.29 1.11
CA ASP A 89 -28.61 -11.94 0.56
C ASP A 89 -27.20 -11.36 0.71
N ALA A 90 -26.86 -10.41 -0.17
CA ALA A 90 -25.63 -9.67 -0.06
C ALA A 90 -25.61 -8.81 1.22
N SER A 91 -24.41 -8.55 1.75
CA SER A 91 -24.25 -7.53 2.79
C SER A 91 -24.68 -6.16 2.27
N PHE A 92 -25.23 -5.33 3.14
CA PHE A 92 -25.62 -3.95 2.82
C PHE A 92 -24.42 -3.06 2.46
N ILE A 93 -23.20 -3.50 2.77
CA ILE A 93 -21.98 -2.80 2.36
C ILE A 93 -21.22 -3.62 1.33
N ALA A 94 -21.00 -3.04 0.15
CA ALA A 94 -20.12 -3.63 -0.85
C ALA A 94 -18.66 -3.39 -0.45
N ASP A 95 -17.90 -4.48 -0.31
CA ASP A 95 -16.49 -4.47 0.10
C ASP A 95 -15.51 -4.30 -1.07
N ARG A 96 -15.99 -4.38 -2.31
CA ARG A 96 -15.18 -4.22 -3.53
C ARG A 96 -15.80 -3.23 -4.51
N VAL A 97 -14.94 -2.53 -5.24
CA VAL A 97 -15.29 -1.92 -6.52
C VAL A 97 -15.65 -3.08 -7.45
N ALA A 98 -16.86 -3.08 -8.00
CA ALA A 98 -17.41 -4.20 -8.74
C ALA A 98 -16.42 -4.67 -9.83
N ASP A 99 -15.81 -5.83 -9.60
CA ASP A 99 -15.00 -6.49 -10.61
C ASP A 99 -15.94 -7.34 -11.49
N ALA A 100 -16.23 -6.84 -12.68
CA ALA A 100 -17.04 -7.56 -13.66
C ALA A 100 -16.38 -8.88 -14.09
N ASN A 101 -15.07 -9.04 -13.84
CA ASN A 101 -14.26 -10.22 -14.18
C ASN A 101 -13.54 -10.75 -12.93
N ASP A 102 -14.25 -11.51 -12.08
CA ASP A 102 -13.60 -12.27 -10.99
C ASP A 102 -12.85 -13.48 -11.55
N ALA A 103 -11.64 -13.25 -12.08
CA ALA A 103 -10.77 -14.29 -12.65
C ALA A 103 -10.50 -15.47 -11.70
N GLY A 104 -10.71 -15.30 -10.41
CA GLY A 104 -10.53 -16.37 -9.41
C GLY A 104 -11.80 -17.15 -9.09
N LEU A 105 -12.95 -16.86 -9.70
CA LEU A 105 -14.18 -17.60 -9.43
C LEU A 105 -14.18 -18.98 -10.11
N ALA A 106 -13.79 -19.08 -11.37
CA ALA A 106 -13.79 -20.34 -12.10
C ALA A 106 -12.89 -21.42 -11.47
N PRO A 107 -11.64 -21.15 -11.06
CA PRO A 107 -10.83 -22.10 -10.31
C PRO A 107 -11.45 -22.51 -8.97
N LEU A 108 -12.14 -21.60 -8.28
CA LEU A 108 -12.82 -21.90 -7.02
C LEU A 108 -14.03 -22.82 -7.24
N VAL A 109 -14.83 -22.59 -8.28
CA VAL A 109 -15.95 -23.46 -8.68
C VAL A 109 -15.45 -24.88 -8.92
N GLU A 110 -14.36 -25.03 -9.70
CA GLU A 110 -13.77 -26.34 -10.00
C GLU A 110 -13.25 -27.04 -8.73
N SER A 111 -12.57 -26.30 -7.87
CA SER A 111 -12.09 -26.82 -6.59
C SER A 111 -13.25 -27.31 -5.69
N ILE A 112 -14.34 -26.53 -5.60
CA ILE A 112 -15.52 -26.94 -4.81
C ILE A 112 -16.24 -28.11 -5.46
N ARG A 113 -16.25 -28.23 -6.79
CA ARG A 113 -16.82 -29.36 -7.50
C ARG A 113 -16.10 -30.66 -7.14
N GLN A 114 -14.77 -30.65 -7.12
CA GLN A 114 -13.93 -31.82 -6.89
C GLN A 114 -13.79 -32.20 -5.42
N HIS A 115 -13.64 -31.23 -4.51
CA HIS A 115 -13.27 -31.47 -3.12
C HIS A 115 -14.34 -31.05 -2.11
N GLY A 116 -15.47 -30.52 -2.58
CA GLY A 116 -16.49 -29.93 -1.71
C GLY A 116 -16.05 -28.61 -1.09
N GLN A 117 -16.95 -27.96 -0.38
CA GLN A 117 -16.66 -26.75 0.36
C GLN A 117 -15.93 -27.04 1.67
N GLN A 118 -14.66 -26.69 1.78
CA GLN A 118 -13.84 -26.97 2.97
C GLN A 118 -14.06 -25.96 4.10
N VAL A 119 -14.30 -24.70 3.78
CA VAL A 119 -14.48 -23.61 4.76
C VAL A 119 -15.90 -23.08 4.67
N PRO A 120 -16.68 -23.07 5.76
CA PRO A 120 -18.03 -22.53 5.76
C PRO A 120 -18.05 -21.02 5.48
N VAL A 121 -19.18 -20.50 5.01
CA VAL A 121 -19.44 -19.06 4.95
C VAL A 121 -20.00 -18.60 6.29
N LEU A 122 -19.83 -17.31 6.64
CA LEU A 122 -20.48 -16.71 7.81
C LEU A 122 -21.68 -15.90 7.35
N VAL A 123 -22.83 -16.20 7.95
CA VAL A 123 -24.08 -15.47 7.70
C VAL A 123 -24.74 -15.09 9.02
N ARG A 124 -25.62 -14.09 8.99
CA ARG A 124 -26.55 -13.79 10.07
C ARG A 124 -27.99 -13.96 9.59
N PRO A 125 -28.97 -14.18 10.47
CA PRO A 125 -30.38 -14.03 10.12
C PRO A 125 -30.63 -12.64 9.56
N HIS A 126 -31.41 -12.56 8.48
CA HIS A 126 -31.68 -11.26 7.84
C HIS A 126 -32.59 -10.41 8.74
N PRO A 127 -32.18 -9.15 9.10
CA PRO A 127 -32.92 -8.38 10.11
C PRO A 127 -34.34 -7.99 9.68
N ALA A 128 -34.59 -7.87 8.37
CA ALA A 128 -35.88 -7.45 7.81
C ALA A 128 -36.62 -8.56 7.02
N ALA A 129 -36.05 -9.77 6.85
CA ALA A 129 -36.61 -10.80 6.01
C ALA A 129 -36.53 -12.17 6.76
N PRO A 130 -37.54 -12.56 7.52
CA PRO A 130 -37.56 -13.82 8.22
C PRO A 130 -37.35 -15.01 7.28
N GLY A 131 -36.55 -15.99 7.71
CA GLY A 131 -36.20 -17.16 6.89
C GLY A 131 -35.08 -16.91 5.84
N ARG A 132 -34.59 -15.69 5.69
CA ARG A 132 -33.43 -15.36 4.88
C ARG A 132 -32.22 -15.04 5.73
N TYR A 133 -31.08 -15.03 5.10
CA TYR A 133 -29.79 -14.75 5.73
C TYR A 133 -29.06 -13.62 5.00
N GLN A 134 -28.20 -12.93 5.72
CA GLN A 134 -27.33 -11.92 5.16
C GLN A 134 -25.86 -12.33 5.33
N ILE A 135 -25.09 -12.28 4.25
CA ILE A 135 -23.71 -12.74 4.26
C ILE A 135 -22.80 -11.73 4.97
N ALA A 136 -21.98 -12.23 5.91
CA ALA A 136 -20.87 -11.48 6.48
C ALA A 136 -19.61 -11.66 5.62
N PHE A 137 -19.22 -12.91 5.30
CA PHE A 137 -18.13 -13.20 4.39
C PHE A 137 -18.29 -14.55 3.69
N GLY A 138 -17.55 -14.72 2.57
CA GLY A 138 -17.58 -15.93 1.75
C GLY A 138 -18.43 -15.83 0.48
N ARG A 139 -18.71 -14.63 -0.04
CA ARG A 139 -19.50 -14.36 -1.27
C ARG A 139 -19.12 -15.24 -2.45
N ARG A 140 -17.79 -15.42 -2.69
CA ARG A 140 -17.32 -16.24 -3.82
C ARG A 140 -17.72 -17.70 -3.66
N ARG A 141 -17.71 -18.24 -2.42
CA ARG A 141 -18.17 -19.61 -2.13
C ARG A 141 -19.68 -19.74 -2.31
N THR A 142 -20.45 -18.75 -1.84
CA THR A 142 -21.89 -18.72 -2.09
C THR A 142 -22.19 -18.67 -3.59
N ARG A 143 -21.47 -17.81 -4.36
CA ARG A 143 -21.63 -17.76 -5.80
C ARG A 143 -21.21 -19.05 -6.50
N ALA A 144 -20.15 -19.71 -6.06
CA ALA A 144 -19.74 -20.99 -6.58
C ALA A 144 -20.78 -22.09 -6.28
N ALA A 145 -21.37 -22.10 -5.08
CA ALA A 145 -22.44 -23.01 -4.73
C ALA A 145 -23.69 -22.81 -5.61
N GLN A 146 -24.05 -21.53 -5.91
CA GLN A 146 -25.11 -21.20 -6.88
C GLN A 146 -24.83 -21.75 -8.27
N ILE A 147 -23.61 -21.58 -8.79
CA ILE A 147 -23.22 -22.09 -10.13
C ILE A 147 -23.26 -23.62 -10.15
N LEU A 148 -22.95 -24.29 -9.04
CA LEU A 148 -22.93 -25.73 -8.93
C LEU A 148 -24.28 -26.34 -8.57
N ASP A 149 -25.31 -25.51 -8.31
CA ASP A 149 -26.62 -25.94 -7.82
C ASP A 149 -26.53 -26.86 -6.59
N ARG A 150 -25.73 -26.39 -5.60
CA ARG A 150 -25.48 -27.15 -4.35
C ARG A 150 -25.73 -26.26 -3.14
N PRO A 151 -26.13 -26.84 -2.00
CA PRO A 151 -26.20 -26.11 -0.76
C PRO A 151 -24.84 -25.59 -0.35
N VAL A 152 -24.80 -24.47 0.36
CA VAL A 152 -23.60 -23.84 0.89
C VAL A 152 -23.49 -24.15 2.39
N ARG A 153 -22.35 -24.66 2.81
CA ARG A 153 -22.03 -24.85 4.23
C ARG A 153 -21.85 -23.49 4.90
N ALA A 154 -22.64 -23.21 5.93
CA ALA A 154 -22.71 -21.91 6.58
C ALA A 154 -22.67 -22.02 8.10
N VAL A 155 -22.03 -21.08 8.76
CA VAL A 155 -22.17 -20.80 10.18
C VAL A 155 -23.15 -19.64 10.33
N VAL A 156 -24.21 -19.85 11.11
CA VAL A 156 -25.20 -18.80 11.39
C VAL A 156 -24.89 -18.18 12.74
N ARG A 157 -24.65 -16.85 12.76
CA ARG A 157 -24.48 -16.08 14.02
C ARG A 157 -25.41 -14.87 14.03
N PRO A 158 -26.06 -14.58 15.17
CA PRO A 158 -26.88 -13.38 15.35
C PRO A 158 -25.93 -12.15 15.51
N LEU A 159 -25.44 -11.61 14.40
CA LEU A 159 -24.54 -10.45 14.39
C LEU A 159 -25.33 -9.15 14.29
N THR A 160 -24.97 -8.16 15.07
CA THR A 160 -25.36 -6.76 14.86
C THR A 160 -24.73 -6.22 13.59
N ASP A 161 -25.18 -5.07 13.10
CA ASP A 161 -24.58 -4.41 11.91
C ASP A 161 -23.10 -4.10 12.13
N ALA A 162 -22.72 -3.63 13.32
CA ALA A 162 -21.34 -3.35 13.67
C ALA A 162 -20.47 -4.62 13.68
N GLU A 163 -20.95 -5.71 14.27
CA GLU A 163 -20.24 -7.00 14.30
C GLU A 163 -20.10 -7.61 12.91
N LEU A 164 -21.13 -7.51 12.07
CA LEU A 164 -21.06 -7.95 10.67
C LEU A 164 -19.98 -7.19 9.89
N VAL A 165 -19.92 -5.86 10.05
CA VAL A 165 -18.92 -5.02 9.41
C VAL A 165 -17.52 -5.34 9.91
N VAL A 166 -17.34 -5.56 11.21
CA VAL A 166 -16.03 -5.95 11.77
C VAL A 166 -15.61 -7.32 11.23
N ALA A 167 -16.51 -8.31 11.20
CA ALA A 167 -16.23 -9.64 10.65
C ALA A 167 -15.86 -9.57 9.17
N GLN A 168 -16.56 -8.76 8.37
CA GLN A 168 -16.28 -8.52 6.96
C GLN A 168 -14.94 -7.83 6.76
N GLY A 169 -14.63 -6.82 7.57
CA GLY A 169 -13.38 -6.08 7.52
C GLY A 169 -12.18 -6.95 7.88
N GLN A 170 -12.28 -7.75 8.93
CA GLN A 170 -11.24 -8.66 9.37
C GLN A 170 -10.91 -9.73 8.31
N GLU A 171 -11.93 -10.34 7.70
CA GLU A 171 -11.75 -11.29 6.60
C GLU A 171 -11.02 -10.63 5.41
N ASN A 172 -11.40 -9.39 5.09
CA ASN A 172 -10.75 -8.62 4.04
C ASN A 172 -9.29 -8.26 4.35
N LEU A 173 -8.96 -8.01 5.62
CA LEU A 173 -7.57 -7.76 6.05
C LEU A 173 -6.68 -9.00 5.95
N GLU A 174 -7.23 -10.20 6.20
CA GLU A 174 -6.52 -11.47 6.03
C GLU A 174 -6.23 -11.75 4.55
N ARG A 175 -7.01 -11.17 3.64
CA ARG A 175 -6.72 -11.15 2.20
C ARG A 175 -5.69 -10.07 1.92
N ARG A 176 -4.48 -10.46 1.58
CA ARG A 176 -3.38 -9.57 1.16
C ARG A 176 -3.66 -8.79 -0.14
N ASP A 177 -4.86 -8.86 -0.71
CA ASP A 177 -5.17 -8.47 -2.08
C ASP A 177 -5.96 -7.16 -2.22
N LEU A 178 -6.41 -6.53 -1.12
CA LEU A 178 -7.07 -5.22 -1.22
C LEU A 178 -6.06 -4.11 -1.48
N SER A 179 -6.24 -3.42 -2.59
CA SER A 179 -5.48 -2.22 -2.92
C SER A 179 -5.77 -1.08 -1.91
N TYR A 180 -4.90 -0.07 -1.90
CA TYR A 180 -5.08 1.10 -1.04
C TYR A 180 -6.42 1.78 -1.27
N ILE A 181 -6.85 1.92 -2.53
CA ILE A 181 -8.09 2.62 -2.85
C ILE A 181 -9.34 1.82 -2.48
N GLU A 182 -9.32 0.50 -2.63
CA GLU A 182 -10.44 -0.35 -2.17
C GLU A 182 -10.65 -0.23 -0.66
N ARG A 183 -9.56 -0.21 0.11
CA ARG A 183 -9.61 0.05 1.56
C ARG A 183 -10.15 1.44 1.86
N ALA A 184 -9.74 2.46 1.10
CA ALA A 184 -10.21 3.83 1.27
C ALA A 184 -11.72 3.96 1.02
N PHE A 185 -12.22 3.32 -0.03
CA PHE A 185 -13.65 3.30 -0.36
C PHE A 185 -14.47 2.50 0.65
N PHE A 186 -13.96 1.38 1.12
CA PHE A 186 -14.62 0.62 2.16
C PHE A 186 -14.77 1.46 3.44
N ALA A 187 -13.72 2.14 3.88
CA ALA A 187 -13.75 3.05 5.01
C ALA A 187 -14.78 4.20 4.83
N ARG A 188 -14.80 4.82 3.64
CA ARG A 188 -15.76 5.88 3.30
C ARG A 188 -17.20 5.38 3.38
N ARG A 189 -17.50 4.22 2.78
CA ARG A 189 -18.84 3.63 2.81
C ARG A 189 -19.32 3.32 4.22
N LEU A 190 -18.44 2.82 5.09
CA LEU A 190 -18.76 2.59 6.49
C LEU A 190 -19.15 3.91 7.19
N GLU A 191 -18.41 4.99 6.95
CA GLU A 191 -18.71 6.31 7.51
C GLU A 191 -20.04 6.86 6.96
N GLU A 192 -20.33 6.70 5.66
CA GLU A 192 -21.58 7.10 5.01
C GLU A 192 -22.80 6.32 5.54
N HIS A 193 -22.61 5.06 5.97
CA HIS A 193 -23.65 4.27 6.65
C HIS A 193 -23.78 4.61 8.14
N GLY A 194 -23.08 5.62 8.64
CA GLY A 194 -23.20 6.11 10.00
C GLY A 194 -22.48 5.30 11.07
N PHE A 195 -21.57 4.40 10.70
CA PHE A 195 -20.76 3.66 11.68
C PHE A 195 -19.81 4.58 12.43
N ALA A 196 -19.69 4.37 13.74
CA ALA A 196 -18.76 5.08 14.58
C ALA A 196 -17.32 4.81 14.13
N ARG A 197 -16.45 5.82 14.21
CA ARG A 197 -15.05 5.70 13.78
C ARG A 197 -14.28 4.61 14.50
N GLU A 198 -14.64 4.32 15.75
CA GLU A 198 -14.11 3.22 16.55
C GLU A 198 -14.42 1.86 15.90
N THR A 199 -15.65 1.66 15.45
CA THR A 199 -16.05 0.46 14.71
C THR A 199 -15.28 0.33 13.39
N ILE A 200 -15.13 1.44 12.65
CA ILE A 200 -14.41 1.46 11.38
C ILE A 200 -12.92 1.15 11.59
N THR A 201 -12.28 1.73 12.61
CA THR A 201 -10.87 1.44 12.93
C THR A 201 -10.67 -0.03 13.31
N ALA A 202 -11.59 -0.61 14.08
CA ALA A 202 -11.57 -2.03 14.44
C ALA A 202 -11.74 -2.93 13.21
N ALA A 203 -12.70 -2.61 12.32
CA ALA A 203 -12.95 -3.35 11.09
C ALA A 203 -11.76 -3.28 10.11
N MET A 204 -11.10 -2.12 10.04
CA MET A 204 -10.01 -1.84 9.10
C MET A 204 -8.62 -2.19 9.64
N GLY A 205 -8.47 -2.47 10.93
CA GLY A 205 -7.18 -2.69 11.58
C GLY A 205 -6.21 -1.51 11.43
N VAL A 206 -6.71 -0.26 11.44
CA VAL A 206 -5.91 0.96 11.22
C VAL A 206 -6.05 1.94 12.38
N GLY A 207 -5.08 2.83 12.52
CA GLY A 207 -5.16 3.95 13.47
C GLY A 207 -6.10 5.07 13.01
N LYS A 208 -6.52 5.95 13.95
CA LYS A 208 -7.42 7.09 13.66
C LYS A 208 -6.88 8.02 12.56
N GLY A 209 -5.57 8.29 12.54
CA GLY A 209 -4.93 9.14 11.53
C GLY A 209 -4.94 8.51 10.14
N ASP A 210 -4.68 7.20 10.04
CA ASP A 210 -4.74 6.48 8.78
C ASP A 210 -6.16 6.38 8.24
N LEU A 211 -7.15 6.14 9.12
CA LEU A 211 -8.56 6.15 8.74
C LEU A 211 -8.96 7.51 8.14
N SER A 212 -8.59 8.62 8.79
CA SER A 212 -8.87 9.96 8.29
C SER A 212 -8.26 10.20 6.91
N THR A 213 -7.05 9.72 6.67
CA THR A 213 -6.38 9.82 5.36
C THR A 213 -7.08 8.98 4.30
N LEU A 214 -7.46 7.73 4.62
CA LEU A 214 -8.19 6.84 3.70
C LEU A 214 -9.50 7.51 3.25
N ILE A 215 -10.31 7.98 4.20
CA ILE A 215 -11.59 8.63 3.90
C ILE A 215 -11.39 9.92 3.10
N SER A 216 -10.39 10.74 3.44
CA SER A 216 -10.07 11.97 2.70
C SER A 216 -9.74 11.68 1.23
N VAL A 217 -8.90 10.69 0.96
CA VAL A 217 -8.56 10.29 -0.41
C VAL A 217 -9.79 9.78 -1.16
N ALA A 218 -10.60 8.91 -0.53
CA ALA A 218 -11.80 8.36 -1.14
C ALA A 218 -12.88 9.43 -1.45
N ARG A 219 -12.91 10.53 -0.69
CA ARG A 219 -13.81 11.68 -0.94
C ARG A 219 -13.27 12.63 -2.01
N SER A 220 -11.95 12.74 -2.13
CA SER A 220 -11.31 13.67 -3.05
C SER A 220 -11.23 13.15 -4.48
N VAL A 221 -11.24 11.83 -4.69
CA VAL A 221 -11.22 11.23 -6.03
C VAL A 221 -12.65 11.01 -6.51
N PRO A 222 -13.09 11.64 -7.62
CA PRO A 222 -14.42 11.45 -8.17
C PRO A 222 -14.68 9.99 -8.57
N GLU A 223 -15.92 9.54 -8.40
CA GLU A 223 -16.30 8.13 -8.59
C GLU A 223 -16.13 7.64 -10.03
N ASP A 224 -16.36 8.50 -11.02
CA ASP A 224 -16.14 8.18 -12.43
C ASP A 224 -14.66 7.92 -12.75
N ILE A 225 -13.76 8.71 -12.18
CA ILE A 225 -12.31 8.50 -12.31
C ILE A 225 -11.90 7.20 -11.63
N LEU A 226 -12.44 6.95 -10.44
CA LEU A 226 -12.15 5.70 -9.73
C LEU A 226 -12.63 4.48 -10.52
N ALA A 227 -13.87 4.51 -11.02
CA ALA A 227 -14.42 3.42 -11.81
C ALA A 227 -13.59 3.17 -13.08
N ALA A 228 -13.10 4.24 -13.74
CA ALA A 228 -12.25 4.13 -14.90
C ALA A 228 -10.87 3.54 -14.60
N ILE A 229 -10.26 3.89 -13.46
CA ILE A 229 -8.95 3.38 -13.04
C ILE A 229 -9.07 1.92 -12.57
N GLY A 230 -9.98 1.64 -11.64
CA GLY A 230 -10.08 0.37 -10.93
C GLY A 230 -9.11 0.27 -9.73
N PRO A 231 -8.78 -0.96 -9.25
CA PRO A 231 -8.04 -1.20 -8.01
C PRO A 231 -6.62 -0.64 -7.96
N ALA A 232 -5.88 -0.63 -9.06
CA ALA A 232 -4.50 -0.16 -9.19
C ALA A 232 -3.59 -0.60 -8.01
N PRO A 233 -3.32 -1.92 -7.84
CA PRO A 233 -2.68 -2.46 -6.64
C PRO A 233 -1.23 -1.97 -6.45
N ALA A 234 -0.52 -1.57 -7.51
CA ALA A 234 0.81 -0.98 -7.41
C ALA A 234 0.80 0.50 -7.00
N ALA A 235 -0.38 1.14 -6.96
CA ALA A 235 -0.52 2.52 -6.51
C ALA A 235 -0.75 2.58 -4.99
N GLY A 236 0.31 2.80 -4.22
CA GLY A 236 0.23 2.98 -2.77
C GLY A 236 -0.28 4.36 -2.33
N ARG A 237 -0.39 4.55 -1.00
CA ARG A 237 -0.86 5.78 -0.34
C ARG A 237 -0.30 7.08 -0.95
N PRO A 238 1.02 7.26 -1.13
CA PRO A 238 1.55 8.54 -1.61
C PRO A 238 1.03 8.91 -3.01
N ARG A 239 0.91 7.92 -3.88
CA ARG A 239 0.45 8.13 -5.26
C ARG A 239 -1.04 8.49 -5.31
N TRP A 240 -1.89 7.83 -4.52
CA TRP A 240 -3.31 8.14 -4.42
C TRP A 240 -3.56 9.50 -3.77
N MET A 241 -2.79 9.89 -2.76
CA MET A 241 -2.84 11.25 -2.18
C MET A 241 -2.49 12.31 -3.21
N LEU A 242 -1.43 12.08 -4.00
CA LEU A 242 -1.02 12.98 -5.07
C LEU A 242 -2.09 13.10 -6.16
N LEU A 243 -2.73 11.99 -6.53
CA LEU A 243 -3.86 12.03 -7.48
C LEU A 243 -5.04 12.81 -6.90
N ALA A 244 -5.42 12.55 -5.65
CA ALA A 244 -6.51 13.24 -4.95
C ALA A 244 -6.30 14.76 -4.85
N GLU A 245 -5.05 15.19 -4.68
CA GLU A 245 -4.69 16.62 -4.70
C GLU A 245 -4.87 17.22 -6.09
N ARG A 246 -4.30 16.59 -7.12
CA ARG A 246 -4.24 17.13 -8.48
C ARG A 246 -5.57 17.09 -9.23
N VAL A 247 -6.40 16.11 -8.94
CA VAL A 247 -7.67 15.91 -9.66
C VAL A 247 -8.69 17.01 -9.36
N ARG A 248 -8.53 17.75 -8.25
CA ARG A 248 -9.41 18.86 -7.89
C ARG A 248 -9.39 20.00 -8.91
N ASP A 249 -8.21 20.31 -9.42
CA ASP A 249 -7.99 21.43 -10.35
C ASP A 249 -7.84 20.94 -11.81
N ALA A 250 -8.16 19.67 -12.07
CA ALA A 250 -7.96 19.06 -13.37
C ALA A 250 -9.01 19.48 -14.41
N ASP A 251 -8.60 19.54 -15.68
CA ASP A 251 -9.51 19.69 -16.83
C ASP A 251 -10.40 18.44 -16.98
N ARG A 252 -11.61 18.52 -16.43
CA ARG A 252 -12.60 17.42 -16.44
C ARG A 252 -12.94 16.94 -17.86
N PRO A 253 -13.22 17.82 -18.84
CA PRO A 253 -13.40 17.43 -20.23
C PRO A 253 -12.23 16.65 -20.83
N ALA A 254 -10.98 17.04 -20.54
CA ALA A 254 -9.81 16.31 -21.00
C ALA A 254 -9.71 14.91 -20.38
N LEU A 255 -9.99 14.78 -19.10
CA LEU A 255 -10.03 13.48 -18.41
C LEU A 255 -11.14 12.57 -18.96
N THR A 256 -12.33 13.11 -19.23
CA THR A 256 -13.43 12.35 -19.82
C THR A 256 -13.04 11.80 -21.19
N ARG A 257 -12.40 12.62 -22.05
CA ARG A 257 -11.88 12.16 -23.35
C ARG A 257 -10.83 11.06 -23.19
N LEU A 258 -9.88 11.24 -22.26
CA LEU A 258 -8.86 10.22 -21.97
C LEU A 258 -9.48 8.89 -21.53
N MET A 259 -10.44 8.93 -20.61
CA MET A 259 -11.12 7.72 -20.12
C MET A 259 -11.96 7.00 -21.19
N GLY A 260 -12.45 7.74 -22.17
CA GLY A 260 -13.16 7.18 -23.34
C GLY A 260 -12.25 6.62 -24.43
N ASP A 261 -10.93 6.86 -24.36
CA ASP A 261 -9.98 6.38 -25.38
C ASP A 261 -9.82 4.85 -25.30
N PRO A 262 -9.97 4.11 -26.40
CA PRO A 262 -9.73 2.67 -26.46
C PRO A 262 -8.33 2.26 -25.97
N ALA A 263 -7.31 3.07 -26.26
CA ALA A 263 -5.95 2.82 -25.79
C ALA A 263 -5.81 2.95 -24.26
N PHE A 264 -6.61 3.79 -23.61
CA PHE A 264 -6.70 3.86 -22.16
C PHE A 264 -7.42 2.63 -21.60
N GLN A 265 -8.56 2.25 -22.20
CA GLN A 265 -9.37 1.11 -21.74
C GLN A 265 -8.67 -0.24 -21.90
N ALA A 266 -7.76 -0.37 -22.87
CA ALA A 266 -6.94 -1.57 -23.06
C ALA A 266 -5.83 -1.75 -22.01
N LYS A 267 -5.52 -0.72 -21.21
CA LYS A 267 -4.51 -0.81 -20.14
C LYS A 267 -5.06 -1.58 -18.94
N ASP A 268 -4.15 -2.19 -18.18
CA ASP A 268 -4.45 -2.67 -16.84
C ASP A 268 -4.74 -1.50 -15.87
N THR A 269 -5.19 -1.81 -14.67
CA THR A 269 -5.61 -0.80 -13.70
C THR A 269 -4.45 0.10 -13.23
N ASP A 270 -3.24 -0.43 -13.14
CA ASP A 270 -2.04 0.35 -12.81
C ASP A 270 -1.62 1.27 -13.96
N GLY A 271 -1.74 0.81 -15.19
CA GLY A 271 -1.51 1.62 -16.40
C GLY A 271 -2.55 2.74 -16.55
N ARG A 272 -3.83 2.47 -16.24
CA ARG A 272 -4.89 3.49 -16.21
C ARG A 272 -4.63 4.54 -15.14
N PHE A 273 -4.22 4.11 -13.94
CA PHE A 273 -3.82 5.02 -12.87
C PHE A 273 -2.67 5.93 -13.30
N ALA A 274 -1.61 5.35 -13.91
CA ALA A 274 -0.46 6.12 -14.39
C ALA A 274 -0.86 7.13 -15.47
N ALA A 275 -1.76 6.77 -16.39
CA ALA A 275 -2.24 7.66 -17.44
C ALA A 275 -3.04 8.84 -16.87
N ILE A 276 -3.95 8.62 -15.93
CA ILE A 276 -4.70 9.69 -15.26
C ILE A 276 -3.74 10.60 -14.47
N LEU A 277 -2.82 10.02 -13.68
CA LEU A 277 -1.86 10.81 -12.89
C LEU A 277 -0.96 11.68 -13.78
N ALA A 278 -0.58 11.20 -14.95
CA ALA A 278 0.18 11.96 -15.94
C ALA A 278 -0.67 13.10 -16.56
N ALA A 279 -1.94 12.84 -16.85
CA ALA A 279 -2.85 13.85 -17.41
C ALA A 279 -3.13 15.01 -16.45
N VAL A 280 -3.16 14.73 -15.13
CA VAL A 280 -3.34 15.77 -14.10
C VAL A 280 -2.02 16.36 -13.58
N ALA A 281 -0.88 15.98 -14.18
CA ALA A 281 0.38 16.57 -13.80
C ALA A 281 0.41 18.07 -14.15
N PRO A 282 0.92 18.93 -13.28
CA PRO A 282 1.09 20.34 -13.63
C PRO A 282 1.95 20.45 -14.89
N ALA A 283 1.54 21.33 -15.78
CA ALA A 283 2.37 21.61 -16.97
C ALA A 283 3.81 21.88 -16.51
N PRO A 284 4.81 21.31 -17.18
CA PRO A 284 6.19 21.57 -16.82
C PRO A 284 6.40 23.09 -16.81
N ALA A 285 6.86 23.61 -15.68
CA ALA A 285 7.15 25.03 -15.57
C ALA A 285 8.00 25.42 -16.80
N ARG A 286 7.51 26.35 -17.61
CA ARG A 286 8.30 26.85 -18.74
C ARG A 286 9.65 27.27 -18.17
N LYS A 287 10.69 26.54 -18.53
CA LYS A 287 12.05 26.96 -18.19
C LYS A 287 12.17 28.41 -18.67
N PRO A 288 12.52 29.35 -17.79
CA PRO A 288 12.68 30.72 -18.20
C PRO A 288 13.62 30.73 -19.41
N LYS A 289 13.26 31.48 -20.46
CA LYS A 289 14.12 31.59 -21.66
C LYS A 289 15.44 32.11 -21.16
N ALA A 290 16.51 31.27 -21.28
CA ALA A 290 17.84 31.67 -20.90
C ALA A 290 18.24 32.83 -21.80
N GLN A 291 18.59 33.97 -21.22
CA GLN A 291 19.18 35.07 -21.93
C GLN A 291 20.66 34.74 -22.18
N ILE A 292 21.06 34.75 -23.43
CA ILE A 292 22.47 34.51 -23.79
C ILE A 292 23.18 35.86 -23.84
N TRP A 293 24.26 35.95 -23.10
CA TRP A 293 25.16 37.13 -23.18
C TRP A 293 26.28 36.83 -24.17
N THR A 294 26.40 37.70 -25.16
CA THR A 294 27.41 37.60 -26.24
C THR A 294 28.39 38.73 -26.17
N ASP A 295 29.63 38.48 -26.58
CA ASP A 295 30.64 39.54 -26.77
C ASP A 295 30.35 40.37 -28.02
N ALA A 296 31.23 41.39 -28.27
CA ALA A 296 31.13 42.24 -29.43
C ALA A 296 31.32 41.51 -30.79
N ARG A 297 31.82 40.27 -30.76
CA ARG A 297 31.99 39.38 -31.92
C ARG A 297 30.87 38.34 -32.05
N GLY A 298 29.82 38.41 -31.21
CA GLY A 298 28.71 37.50 -31.25
C GLY A 298 28.96 36.12 -30.60
N ARG A 299 30.10 35.90 -29.92
CA ARG A 299 30.39 34.64 -29.20
C ARG A 299 29.60 34.60 -27.91
N LYS A 300 29.03 33.43 -27.59
CA LYS A 300 28.19 33.21 -26.43
C LYS A 300 29.05 33.02 -25.18
N LEU A 301 29.27 34.07 -24.40
CA LEU A 301 30.15 34.03 -23.22
C LEU A 301 29.45 33.54 -21.94
N ALA A 302 28.18 33.83 -21.77
CA ALA A 302 27.47 33.40 -20.59
C ALA A 302 25.95 33.16 -20.86
N ARG A 303 25.36 32.32 -20.05
CA ARG A 303 23.91 32.02 -20.00
C ARG A 303 23.34 32.58 -18.72
N VAL A 304 22.35 33.46 -18.84
CA VAL A 304 21.63 34.04 -17.71
C VAL A 304 20.29 33.37 -17.56
N GLU A 305 20.06 32.69 -16.44
CA GLU A 305 18.78 32.10 -16.09
C GLU A 305 18.15 32.92 -14.95
N ARG A 306 16.93 33.43 -15.17
CA ARG A 306 16.18 34.18 -14.19
C ARG A 306 14.99 33.36 -13.72
N ALA A 307 14.91 33.10 -12.44
CA ALA A 307 13.76 32.52 -11.77
C ALA A 307 13.28 33.43 -10.63
N THR A 308 12.11 33.20 -10.08
CA THR A 308 11.59 34.00 -8.98
C THR A 308 12.57 33.96 -7.79
N GLY A 309 13.12 35.13 -7.45
CA GLY A 309 14.08 35.30 -6.35
C GLY A 309 15.51 34.77 -6.61
N ARG A 310 15.82 34.29 -7.83
CA ARG A 310 17.15 33.75 -8.17
C ARG A 310 17.58 34.13 -9.58
N VAL A 311 18.79 34.59 -9.71
CA VAL A 311 19.45 34.73 -11.01
C VAL A 311 20.71 33.85 -11.00
N ALA A 312 20.86 32.99 -12.01
CA ALA A 312 22.07 32.19 -12.20
C ALA A 312 22.80 32.69 -13.48
N LEU A 313 24.10 32.84 -13.39
CA LEU A 313 24.96 33.17 -14.49
C LEU A 313 25.92 31.99 -14.70
N ALA A 314 25.87 31.35 -15.86
CA ALA A 314 26.76 30.26 -16.23
C ALA A 314 27.68 30.72 -17.35
N PHE A 315 28.97 30.74 -17.08
CA PHE A 315 30.01 31.09 -18.06
C PHE A 315 30.44 29.84 -18.83
N ASP A 316 30.81 30.01 -20.10
CA ASP A 316 31.44 28.99 -20.90
C ASP A 316 32.97 29.18 -20.81
N ASP A 317 33.57 28.40 -19.91
CA ASP A 317 34.99 28.49 -19.61
C ASP A 317 35.92 28.02 -20.77
N THR A 318 35.32 27.32 -21.76
CA THR A 318 36.05 26.87 -22.96
C THR A 318 36.28 28.01 -23.94
N LEU A 319 35.44 29.03 -23.94
CA LEU A 319 35.50 30.16 -24.85
C LEU A 319 36.36 31.32 -24.31
N GLU A 320 36.35 31.51 -23.01
CA GLU A 320 37.12 32.55 -22.33
C GLU A 320 37.57 32.00 -20.96
N PRO A 321 38.69 31.21 -20.96
CA PRO A 321 39.19 30.59 -19.73
C PRO A 321 39.55 31.63 -18.66
N GLY A 322 39.07 31.41 -17.42
CA GLY A 322 39.33 32.30 -16.28
C GLY A 322 38.40 33.51 -16.19
N LEU A 323 37.44 33.70 -17.11
CA LEU A 323 36.46 34.81 -17.02
C LEU A 323 35.56 34.65 -15.78
N ALA A 324 35.19 33.45 -15.47
CA ALA A 324 34.38 33.17 -14.29
C ALA A 324 35.11 33.57 -13.00
N ASP A 325 36.35 33.17 -12.85
CA ASP A 325 37.18 33.49 -11.68
C ASP A 325 37.42 35.00 -11.57
N TYR A 326 37.70 35.66 -12.69
CA TYR A 326 37.88 37.13 -12.74
C TYR A 326 36.61 37.87 -12.26
N VAL A 327 35.41 37.39 -12.65
CA VAL A 327 34.13 37.96 -12.19
C VAL A 327 33.92 37.69 -10.72
N LEU A 328 34.23 36.48 -10.24
CA LEU A 328 34.10 36.10 -8.84
C LEU A 328 34.99 36.96 -7.94
N ASP A 329 36.22 37.18 -8.30
CA ASP A 329 37.18 38.02 -7.55
C ASP A 329 36.69 39.47 -7.42
N ARG A 330 35.95 39.97 -8.40
CA ARG A 330 35.41 41.33 -8.41
C ARG A 330 33.99 41.47 -7.83
N LEU A 331 33.35 40.39 -7.41
CA LEU A 331 32.00 40.46 -6.81
C LEU A 331 31.93 41.42 -5.62
N PRO A 332 32.91 41.50 -4.71
CA PRO A 332 32.88 42.45 -3.61
C PRO A 332 32.83 43.93 -4.09
N GLU A 333 33.62 44.26 -5.11
CA GLU A 333 33.67 45.63 -5.71
C GLU A 333 32.35 45.95 -6.42
N ILE A 334 31.81 45.00 -7.19
CA ILE A 334 30.51 45.12 -7.88
C ILE A 334 29.37 45.30 -6.86
N LEU A 335 29.39 44.57 -5.75
CA LEU A 335 28.39 44.70 -4.70
C LEU A 335 28.50 46.08 -4.02
N ALA A 336 29.70 46.57 -3.75
CA ALA A 336 29.91 47.90 -3.16
C ALA A 336 29.40 49.02 -4.09
N ALA A 337 29.74 48.97 -5.37
CA ALA A 337 29.29 49.92 -6.38
C ALA A 337 27.75 49.88 -6.53
N TYR A 338 27.12 48.67 -6.52
CA TYR A 338 25.67 48.53 -6.57
C TYR A 338 24.98 49.14 -5.35
N ARG A 339 25.54 48.97 -4.15
CA ARG A 339 24.98 49.58 -2.94
C ARG A 339 25.07 51.11 -2.96
N GLN A 340 26.18 51.65 -3.45
CA GLN A 340 26.33 53.10 -3.62
C GLN A 340 25.39 53.67 -4.69
N SER A 341 25.00 52.91 -5.71
CA SER A 341 24.04 53.37 -6.72
C SER A 341 22.61 53.36 -6.29
N LYS A 342 22.30 52.77 -5.14
CA LYS A 342 20.94 52.70 -4.58
C LYS A 342 20.70 53.64 -3.41
N GLY A 343 21.69 54.24 -2.81
CA GLY A 343 21.63 55.25 -1.78
C GLY A 343 21.73 56.65 -2.39
#